data_82bdce50fb5390d1a80901f42769163c
#
_entry.id   82bdce50fb5390d1a80901f42769163c
#
_cell.length_a   1.000
_cell.length_b   1.000
_cell.length_c   1.000
_cell.angle_alpha   90.00
_cell.angle_beta   90.00
_cell.angle_gamma   90.00
#
_symmetry.space_group_name_H-M   'P 1'
#
loop_
_entity.id
_entity.type
_entity.pdbx_description
1 polymer ?
#
loop_
_entity_poly.entity_id
_entity_poly.type
_entity_poly.pdbx_seq_one_letter_code
_entity_poly.pdbx_strand_id
1 'polypeptide(L)'
;IDVIIPIIAKDLLVLPLCIEGIKKNVLNKINAIYLVGPSDDRIISFAKKNDLIYVEEDTVLGFGVKDINYITNKGENRSGWLFQQLIKLSGNIGQCQNFVTIDSDHILINPHVFLTKDDTFIFYQSEEFHWTYIKVIYQLIGVFAITPLSYVSHKMIFNKEILVQLKNIIEQRSGKKWTDTIISSLNRDDSSPFSEFELYANFVSSKKKKNKL
;
A
#
# COMPACT_ATOMS: atom_id res chain seq x y z
N ILE A 1 -0.94 -1.89 -16.30
CA ILE A 1 -0.70 -1.93 -14.86
C ILE A 1 -1.23 -3.23 -14.27
N ASP A 2 -0.63 -3.70 -13.18
CA ASP A 2 -1.22 -4.74 -12.34
C ASP A 2 -2.09 -4.10 -11.26
N VAL A 3 -3.07 -4.86 -10.73
CA VAL A 3 -3.86 -4.46 -9.57
C VAL A 3 -3.60 -5.46 -8.44
N ILE A 4 -3.30 -4.95 -7.24
CA ILE A 4 -2.99 -5.75 -6.06
C ILE A 4 -4.02 -5.44 -4.99
N ILE A 5 -4.68 -6.48 -4.48
CA ILE A 5 -5.73 -6.39 -3.47
C ILE A 5 -5.29 -7.22 -2.27
N PRO A 6 -4.78 -6.60 -1.19
CA PRO A 6 -4.61 -7.30 0.08
C PRO A 6 -5.98 -7.74 0.62
N ILE A 7 -6.11 -8.99 1.05
CA ILE A 7 -7.39 -9.58 1.41
C ILE A 7 -7.29 -10.43 2.67
N ILE A 8 -8.31 -10.40 3.48
CA ILE A 8 -8.56 -11.39 4.54
C ILE A 8 -9.96 -11.98 4.37
N ALA A 9 -10.20 -13.14 4.91
CA ALA A 9 -11.43 -13.90 4.64
C ALA A 9 -12.74 -13.19 4.98
N LYS A 10 -12.74 -12.25 5.94
CA LYS A 10 -13.93 -11.45 6.28
C LYS A 10 -14.41 -10.56 5.12
N ASP A 11 -13.50 -10.13 4.25
CA ASP A 11 -13.80 -9.19 3.17
C ASP A 11 -14.32 -9.88 1.90
N LEU A 12 -14.36 -11.22 1.87
CA LEU A 12 -14.88 -11.99 0.73
C LEU A 12 -16.33 -11.65 0.36
N LEU A 13 -17.11 -11.14 1.30
CA LEU A 13 -18.50 -10.71 1.04
C LEU A 13 -18.56 -9.44 0.17
N VAL A 14 -17.62 -8.52 0.34
CA VAL A 14 -17.58 -7.23 -0.37
C VAL A 14 -16.69 -7.32 -1.61
N LEU A 15 -15.72 -8.20 -1.62
CA LEU A 15 -14.73 -8.36 -2.68
C LEU A 15 -15.32 -8.45 -4.11
N PRO A 16 -16.46 -9.14 -4.38
CA PRO A 16 -17.05 -9.16 -5.72
C PRO A 16 -17.39 -7.77 -6.25
N LEU A 17 -17.92 -6.88 -5.40
CA LEU A 17 -18.23 -5.49 -5.76
C LEU A 17 -16.97 -4.67 -5.98
N CYS A 18 -15.93 -4.88 -5.16
CA CYS A 18 -14.61 -4.26 -5.36
C CYS A 18 -14.06 -4.63 -6.75
N ILE A 19 -14.04 -5.93 -7.12
CA ILE A 19 -13.53 -6.40 -8.41
C ILE A 19 -14.36 -5.87 -9.58
N GLU A 20 -15.69 -5.86 -9.46
CA GLU A 20 -16.57 -5.27 -10.47
C GLU A 20 -16.24 -3.79 -10.67
N GLY A 21 -16.13 -3.04 -9.57
CA GLY A 21 -15.74 -1.63 -9.59
C GLY A 21 -14.38 -1.41 -10.26
N ILE A 22 -13.39 -2.24 -9.98
CA ILE A 22 -12.07 -2.20 -10.62
C ILE A 22 -12.18 -2.44 -12.13
N LYS A 23 -12.82 -3.54 -12.55
CA LYS A 23 -12.95 -3.90 -13.96
C LYS A 23 -13.71 -2.85 -14.78
N LYS A 24 -14.67 -2.16 -14.16
CA LYS A 24 -15.51 -1.15 -14.81
C LYS A 24 -14.90 0.24 -14.83
N ASN A 25 -14.22 0.62 -13.73
CA ASN A 25 -13.89 2.02 -13.46
C ASN A 25 -12.38 2.32 -13.48
N VAL A 26 -11.49 1.33 -13.55
CA VAL A 26 -10.07 1.59 -13.80
C VAL A 26 -9.86 1.73 -15.31
N LEU A 27 -9.57 2.95 -15.77
CA LEU A 27 -9.42 3.26 -17.20
C LEU A 27 -8.05 2.87 -17.77
N ASN A 28 -7.07 2.61 -16.93
CA ASN A 28 -5.78 2.06 -17.36
C ASN A 28 -5.94 0.59 -17.75
N LYS A 29 -5.22 0.15 -18.80
CA LYS A 29 -5.21 -1.27 -19.18
C LYS A 29 -4.68 -2.12 -18.03
N ILE A 30 -5.54 -2.97 -17.46
CA ILE A 30 -5.17 -3.92 -16.41
C ILE A 30 -4.54 -5.15 -17.09
N ASN A 31 -3.35 -5.55 -16.62
CA ASN A 31 -2.67 -6.76 -17.05
C ASN A 31 -3.15 -7.96 -16.24
N ALA A 32 -3.13 -7.86 -14.90
CA ALA A 32 -3.62 -8.90 -14.00
C ALA A 32 -4.11 -8.29 -12.67
N ILE A 33 -4.98 -9.03 -11.98
CA ILE A 33 -5.45 -8.71 -10.63
C ILE A 33 -4.94 -9.79 -9.68
N TYR A 34 -4.22 -9.37 -8.65
CA TYR A 34 -3.61 -10.23 -7.63
C TYR A 34 -4.38 -10.09 -6.32
N LEU A 35 -4.80 -11.22 -5.75
CA LEU A 35 -5.30 -11.30 -4.38
C LEU A 35 -4.15 -11.75 -3.47
N VAL A 36 -3.80 -10.94 -2.49
CA VAL A 36 -2.69 -11.20 -1.58
C VAL A 36 -3.23 -11.39 -0.18
N GLY A 37 -3.11 -12.57 0.37
CA GLY A 37 -3.67 -12.88 1.68
C GLY A 37 -3.14 -14.18 2.28
N PRO A 38 -3.62 -14.52 3.49
CA PRO A 38 -3.23 -15.76 4.15
C PRO A 38 -3.64 -16.99 3.35
N SER A 39 -2.99 -18.13 3.63
CA SER A 39 -3.35 -19.44 3.06
C SER A 39 -4.71 -19.88 3.60
N ASP A 40 -5.77 -19.44 2.91
CA ASP A 40 -7.18 -19.73 3.23
C ASP A 40 -7.87 -20.27 1.97
N ASP A 41 -8.40 -21.50 2.06
CA ASP A 41 -9.06 -22.19 0.93
C ASP A 41 -10.20 -21.38 0.31
N ARG A 42 -10.88 -20.55 1.09
CA ARG A 42 -11.97 -19.68 0.59
C ARG A 42 -11.43 -18.58 -0.32
N ILE A 43 -10.30 -17.97 0.05
CA ILE A 43 -9.63 -16.93 -0.75
C ILE A 43 -9.06 -17.56 -2.02
N ILE A 44 -8.38 -18.70 -1.89
CA ILE A 44 -7.76 -19.42 -3.02
C ILE A 44 -8.84 -19.86 -4.02
N SER A 45 -9.92 -20.46 -3.53
CA SER A 45 -11.05 -20.90 -4.36
C SER A 45 -11.75 -19.73 -5.04
N PHE A 46 -11.90 -18.60 -4.33
CA PHE A 46 -12.47 -17.38 -4.89
C PHE A 46 -11.59 -16.83 -6.03
N ALA A 47 -10.28 -16.75 -5.82
CA ALA A 47 -9.33 -16.29 -6.82
C ALA A 47 -9.44 -17.15 -8.10
N LYS A 48 -9.38 -18.47 -7.94
CA LYS A 48 -9.49 -19.44 -9.06
C LYS A 48 -10.80 -19.28 -9.83
N LYS A 49 -11.93 -19.12 -9.13
CA LYS A 49 -13.25 -18.99 -9.75
C LYS A 49 -13.42 -17.71 -10.58
N ASN A 50 -12.69 -16.64 -10.23
CA ASN A 50 -12.85 -15.31 -10.83
C ASN A 50 -11.66 -14.91 -11.72
N ASP A 51 -10.80 -15.86 -12.13
CA ASP A 51 -9.60 -15.63 -12.97
C ASP A 51 -8.65 -14.59 -12.37
N LEU A 52 -8.44 -14.66 -11.03
CA LEU A 52 -7.52 -13.82 -10.29
C LEU A 52 -6.30 -14.63 -9.88
N ILE A 53 -5.16 -13.96 -9.70
CA ILE A 53 -3.92 -14.59 -9.27
C ILE A 53 -3.84 -14.51 -7.75
N TYR A 54 -3.85 -15.64 -7.07
CA TYR A 54 -3.61 -15.70 -5.63
C TYR A 54 -2.11 -15.66 -5.34
N VAL A 55 -1.73 -14.88 -4.33
CA VAL A 55 -0.38 -14.79 -3.77
C VAL A 55 -0.47 -14.96 -2.26
N GLU A 56 0.26 -15.93 -1.72
CA GLU A 56 0.38 -16.12 -0.27
C GLU A 56 1.20 -14.99 0.34
N GLU A 57 0.62 -14.28 1.30
CA GLU A 57 1.16 -13.02 1.84
C GLU A 57 2.54 -13.18 2.48
N ASP A 58 2.82 -14.31 3.15
CA ASP A 58 4.09 -14.57 3.83
C ASP A 58 5.26 -14.70 2.84
N THR A 59 4.98 -15.06 1.58
CA THR A 59 6.01 -15.19 0.52
C THR A 59 6.48 -13.83 0.01
N VAL A 60 5.71 -12.77 0.20
CA VAL A 60 5.98 -11.44 -0.37
C VAL A 60 7.19 -10.78 0.28
N LEU A 61 7.31 -10.90 1.60
CA LEU A 61 8.38 -10.28 2.40
C LEU A 61 9.37 -11.31 2.97
N GLY A 62 9.07 -12.61 2.83
CA GLY A 62 9.85 -13.70 3.42
C GLY A 62 9.65 -13.85 4.94
N PHE A 63 8.62 -13.20 5.48
CA PHE A 63 8.12 -13.35 6.85
C PHE A 63 6.62 -13.06 6.87
N GLY A 64 5.92 -13.48 7.94
CA GLY A 64 4.48 -13.34 8.06
C GLY A 64 4.02 -12.40 9.17
N VAL A 65 2.71 -12.28 9.31
CA VAL A 65 2.06 -11.49 10.39
C VAL A 65 2.56 -11.89 11.78
N LYS A 66 2.86 -13.17 11.98
CA LYS A 66 3.32 -13.71 13.28
C LYS A 66 4.69 -13.17 13.71
N ASP A 67 5.49 -12.73 12.73
CA ASP A 67 6.83 -12.17 12.96
C ASP A 67 6.77 -10.68 13.32
N ILE A 68 5.58 -10.08 13.20
CA ILE A 68 5.34 -8.68 13.56
C ILE A 68 4.67 -8.62 14.93
N ASN A 69 5.35 -7.98 15.87
CA ASN A 69 4.76 -7.68 17.18
C ASN A 69 4.40 -6.19 17.25
N TYR A 70 3.25 -5.82 16.68
CA TYR A 70 2.70 -4.48 16.83
C TYR A 70 1.42 -4.50 17.65
N ILE A 71 1.60 -4.40 18.97
CA ILE A 71 0.51 -4.26 19.94
C ILE A 71 0.56 -2.83 20.49
N THR A 72 -0.57 -2.12 20.46
CA THR A 72 -0.67 -0.78 21.03
C THR A 72 -0.59 -0.82 22.55
N ASN A 73 -0.27 0.32 23.17
CA ASN A 73 -0.26 0.42 24.65
C ASN A 73 -1.67 0.21 25.26
N LYS A 74 -2.72 0.27 24.45
CA LYS A 74 -4.10 -0.07 24.82
C LYS A 74 -4.43 -1.57 24.68
N GLY A 75 -3.45 -2.40 24.25
CA GLY A 75 -3.62 -3.83 24.06
C GLY A 75 -4.22 -4.26 22.72
N GLU A 76 -4.41 -3.36 21.76
CA GLU A 76 -4.91 -3.68 20.42
C GLU A 76 -3.81 -4.32 19.58
N ASN A 77 -4.05 -5.51 19.04
CA ASN A 77 -3.14 -6.13 18.08
C ASN A 77 -3.38 -5.57 16.66
N ARG A 78 -2.43 -4.79 16.17
CA ARG A 78 -2.44 -4.16 14.86
C ARG A 78 -1.41 -4.75 13.89
N SER A 79 -0.84 -5.91 14.22
CA SER A 79 0.21 -6.56 13.40
C SER A 79 -0.28 -6.86 11.97
N GLY A 80 -1.50 -7.37 11.81
CA GLY A 80 -2.07 -7.65 10.48
C GLY A 80 -2.28 -6.39 9.65
N TRP A 81 -2.77 -5.31 10.26
CA TRP A 81 -2.93 -4.02 9.60
C TRP A 81 -1.58 -3.45 9.12
N LEU A 82 -0.55 -3.53 9.96
CA LEU A 82 0.79 -3.07 9.57
C LEU A 82 1.39 -3.94 8.47
N PHE A 83 1.21 -5.26 8.57
CA PHE A 83 1.73 -6.20 7.58
C PHE A 83 1.19 -5.93 6.18
N GLN A 84 -0.11 -5.65 6.04
CA GLN A 84 -0.72 -5.28 4.76
C GLN A 84 -0.06 -4.02 4.16
N GLN A 85 0.28 -3.03 4.96
CA GLN A 85 0.96 -1.83 4.46
C GLN A 85 2.39 -2.13 3.99
N LEU A 86 3.11 -2.99 4.71
CA LEU A 86 4.44 -3.45 4.28
C LEU A 86 4.37 -4.26 2.97
N ILE A 87 3.35 -5.10 2.79
CA ILE A 87 3.08 -5.81 1.54
C ILE A 87 2.91 -4.83 0.37
N LYS A 88 2.09 -3.78 0.53
CA LYS A 88 1.87 -2.76 -0.49
C LYS A 88 3.17 -2.03 -0.88
N LEU A 89 4.08 -1.81 0.08
CA LEU A 89 5.39 -1.19 -0.16
C LEU A 89 6.44 -2.16 -0.71
N SER A 90 6.19 -3.46 -0.73
CA SER A 90 7.21 -4.45 -1.13
C SER A 90 7.69 -4.25 -2.57
N GLY A 91 6.75 -4.03 -3.50
CA GLY A 91 7.01 -4.01 -4.94
C GLY A 91 7.33 -5.39 -5.54
N ASN A 92 7.18 -6.48 -4.76
CA ASN A 92 7.55 -7.84 -5.15
C ASN A 92 6.42 -8.63 -5.82
N ILE A 93 5.24 -8.00 -5.99
CA ILE A 93 4.05 -8.64 -6.56
C ILE A 93 3.83 -8.13 -7.98
N GLY A 94 3.33 -9.02 -8.84
CA GLY A 94 2.98 -8.67 -10.21
C GLY A 94 4.17 -8.57 -11.16
N GLN A 95 3.87 -8.40 -12.45
CA GLN A 95 4.87 -8.37 -13.52
C GLN A 95 5.12 -6.95 -14.04
N CYS A 96 4.10 -6.07 -13.97
CA CYS A 96 4.21 -4.71 -14.44
C CYS A 96 5.12 -3.86 -13.54
N GLN A 97 5.83 -2.90 -14.15
CA GLN A 97 6.62 -1.89 -13.44
C GLN A 97 5.75 -1.00 -12.56
N ASN A 98 4.55 -0.65 -13.04
CA ASN A 98 3.55 0.12 -12.31
C ASN A 98 2.41 -0.80 -11.87
N PHE A 99 1.96 -0.65 -10.64
CA PHE A 99 0.81 -1.36 -10.12
C PHE A 99 -0.04 -0.44 -9.24
N VAL A 100 -1.31 -0.77 -9.11
CA VAL A 100 -2.25 -0.08 -8.22
C VAL A 100 -2.61 -1.01 -7.08
N THR A 101 -2.53 -0.54 -5.85
CA THR A 101 -3.16 -1.23 -4.74
C THR A 101 -4.54 -0.64 -4.47
N ILE A 102 -5.50 -1.51 -4.16
CA ILE A 102 -6.86 -1.13 -3.78
C ILE A 102 -7.25 -2.01 -2.60
N ASP A 103 -7.79 -1.40 -1.55
CA ASP A 103 -8.26 -2.15 -0.38
C ASP A 103 -9.47 -3.00 -0.75
N SER A 104 -9.56 -4.23 -0.21
CA SER A 104 -10.56 -5.25 -0.59
C SER A 104 -12.02 -4.83 -0.36
N ASP A 105 -12.23 -3.88 0.54
CA ASP A 105 -13.54 -3.30 0.89
C ASP A 105 -13.83 -1.95 0.20
N HIS A 106 -12.92 -1.50 -0.68
CA HIS A 106 -13.08 -0.25 -1.41
C HIS A 106 -13.71 -0.47 -2.80
N ILE A 107 -14.85 0.17 -3.05
CA ILE A 107 -15.62 0.01 -4.30
C ILE A 107 -15.46 1.26 -5.15
N LEU A 108 -14.85 1.13 -6.34
CA LEU A 108 -14.75 2.22 -7.30
C LEU A 108 -16.09 2.39 -8.01
N ILE A 109 -16.76 3.52 -7.80
CA ILE A 109 -18.07 3.83 -8.42
C ILE A 109 -17.97 4.79 -9.60
N ASN A 110 -16.84 5.49 -9.73
CA ASN A 110 -16.56 6.44 -10.82
C ASN A 110 -15.29 6.03 -11.57
N PRO A 111 -15.13 6.51 -12.84
CA PRO A 111 -13.90 6.27 -13.61
C PRO A 111 -12.64 6.83 -12.92
N HIS A 112 -11.56 6.05 -12.93
CA HIS A 112 -10.26 6.40 -12.35
C HIS A 112 -9.14 6.18 -13.36
N VAL A 113 -8.25 7.16 -13.46
CA VAL A 113 -6.99 7.06 -14.18
C VAL A 113 -5.87 7.18 -13.15
N PHE A 114 -4.97 6.21 -13.08
CA PHE A 114 -3.83 6.21 -12.16
C PHE A 114 -2.52 6.61 -12.85
N LEU A 115 -2.40 6.30 -14.14
CA LEU A 115 -1.24 6.63 -14.98
C LEU A 115 -1.74 7.29 -16.26
N THR A 116 -1.25 8.50 -16.53
CA THR A 116 -1.56 9.19 -17.79
C THR A 116 -0.76 8.61 -18.95
N LYS A 117 -1.07 9.03 -20.18
CA LYS A 117 -0.33 8.64 -21.39
C LYS A 117 1.12 9.13 -21.37
N ASP A 118 1.41 10.18 -20.61
CA ASP A 118 2.75 10.77 -20.46
C ASP A 118 3.47 10.23 -19.21
N ASP A 119 3.09 9.05 -18.75
CA ASP A 119 3.64 8.37 -17.55
C ASP A 119 3.59 9.20 -16.26
N THR A 120 2.63 10.13 -16.15
CA THR A 120 2.40 10.90 -14.93
C THR A 120 1.48 10.13 -13.99
N PHE A 121 1.91 9.97 -12.72
CA PHE A 121 1.08 9.36 -11.67
C PHE A 121 0.01 10.33 -11.20
N ILE A 122 -1.23 9.83 -11.06
CA ILE A 122 -2.35 10.53 -10.46
C ILE A 122 -2.58 9.93 -9.07
N PHE A 123 -2.35 10.74 -8.04
CA PHE A 123 -2.66 10.42 -6.66
C PHE A 123 -3.98 11.04 -6.26
N TYR A 124 -4.87 10.22 -5.73
CA TYR A 124 -6.13 10.67 -5.15
C TYR A 124 -5.91 11.10 -3.71
N GLN A 125 -6.64 12.09 -3.26
CA GLN A 125 -6.54 12.65 -1.92
C GLN A 125 -7.88 12.57 -1.20
N SER A 126 -7.83 12.61 0.13
CA SER A 126 -8.97 12.62 1.03
C SER A 126 -8.77 13.67 2.13
N GLU A 127 -9.77 13.83 2.99
CA GLU A 127 -9.70 14.68 4.19
C GLU A 127 -9.17 13.93 5.42
N GLU A 128 -8.79 12.65 5.28
CA GLU A 128 -8.29 11.80 6.37
C GLU A 128 -6.85 12.15 6.71
N PHE A 129 -6.68 13.19 7.52
CA PHE A 129 -5.38 13.73 7.89
C PHE A 129 -4.97 13.36 9.32
N HIS A 130 -3.77 12.78 9.48
CA HIS A 130 -3.21 12.43 10.79
C HIS A 130 -1.80 13.01 10.97
N TRP A 131 -1.60 13.80 12.03
CA TRP A 131 -0.29 14.37 12.36
C TRP A 131 0.80 13.34 12.58
N THR A 132 0.45 12.15 13.07
CA THR A 132 1.37 11.04 13.30
C THR A 132 2.04 10.58 12.02
N TYR A 133 1.35 10.60 10.89
CA TYR A 133 1.93 10.25 9.58
C TYR A 133 3.09 11.18 9.21
N ILE A 134 2.93 12.49 9.41
CA ILE A 134 3.97 13.48 9.08
C ILE A 134 5.23 13.26 9.89
N LYS A 135 5.09 12.98 11.20
CA LYS A 135 6.24 12.68 12.07
C LYS A 135 6.99 11.45 11.60
N VAL A 136 6.27 10.37 11.29
CA VAL A 136 6.88 9.12 10.84
C VAL A 136 7.54 9.31 9.47
N ILE A 137 6.91 10.01 8.52
CA ILE A 137 7.51 10.31 7.20
C ILE A 137 8.82 11.09 7.39
N TYR A 138 8.83 12.12 8.23
CA TYR A 138 10.04 12.88 8.49
C TYR A 138 11.15 12.02 9.12
N GLN A 139 10.82 11.16 10.06
CA GLN A 139 11.77 10.22 10.66
C GLN A 139 12.35 9.26 9.62
N LEU A 140 11.51 8.69 8.77
CA LEU A 140 11.91 7.68 7.78
C LEU A 140 12.73 8.27 6.63
N ILE A 141 12.30 9.40 6.06
CA ILE A 141 12.86 9.92 4.81
C ILE A 141 13.30 11.39 4.86
N GLY A 142 13.12 12.09 5.98
CA GLY A 142 13.52 13.49 6.15
C GLY A 142 12.68 14.49 5.33
N VAL A 143 11.48 14.11 4.92
CA VAL A 143 10.57 14.96 4.12
C VAL A 143 9.41 15.43 4.99
N PHE A 144 9.14 16.73 4.96
CA PHE A 144 7.90 17.28 5.52
C PHE A 144 6.76 17.18 4.49
N ALA A 145 5.64 16.60 4.88
CA ALA A 145 4.41 16.63 4.12
C ALA A 145 3.90 18.09 4.03
N ILE A 146 3.59 18.55 2.81
CA ILE A 146 3.31 19.97 2.57
C ILE A 146 1.83 20.20 2.20
N THR A 147 1.04 19.13 2.09
CA THR A 147 -0.37 19.25 1.73
C THR A 147 -1.27 19.10 2.96
N PRO A 148 -2.32 19.93 3.09
CA PRO A 148 -3.33 19.75 4.14
C PRO A 148 -4.27 18.56 3.88
N LEU A 149 -4.24 17.99 2.66
CA LEU A 149 -5.01 16.83 2.27
C LEU A 149 -4.17 15.57 2.41
N SER A 150 -4.82 14.47 2.75
CA SER A 150 -4.21 13.15 2.91
C SER A 150 -4.18 12.38 1.60
N TYR A 151 -3.17 11.54 1.43
CA TYR A 151 -3.10 10.55 0.35
C TYR A 151 -3.76 9.21 0.74
N VAL A 152 -4.31 9.08 1.94
CA VAL A 152 -5.08 7.90 2.36
C VAL A 152 -6.43 7.91 1.63
N SER A 153 -6.49 7.23 0.52
CA SER A 153 -7.68 7.17 -0.35
C SER A 153 -8.08 5.73 -0.72
N HIS A 154 -7.54 4.74 0.04
CA HIS A 154 -7.78 3.30 -0.12
C HIS A 154 -7.39 2.73 -1.50
N LYS A 155 -6.69 3.54 -2.31
CA LYS A 155 -6.19 3.17 -3.63
C LYS A 155 -5.00 4.04 -4.01
N MET A 156 -3.95 3.44 -4.55
CA MET A 156 -2.78 4.21 -5.01
C MET A 156 -1.98 3.46 -6.06
N ILE A 157 -1.43 4.21 -7.01
CA ILE A 157 -0.44 3.69 -7.95
C ILE A 157 0.95 3.73 -7.33
N PHE A 158 1.68 2.63 -7.50
CA PHE A 158 3.08 2.49 -7.12
C PHE A 158 3.93 2.13 -8.35
N ASN A 159 5.21 2.50 -8.28
CA ASN A 159 6.23 2.11 -9.24
C ASN A 159 7.36 1.38 -8.52
N LYS A 160 7.76 0.22 -9.05
CA LYS A 160 8.74 -0.67 -8.40
C LYS A 160 10.11 -0.02 -8.20
N GLU A 161 10.62 0.73 -9.19
CA GLU A 161 11.91 1.42 -9.07
C GLU A 161 11.87 2.53 -8.01
N ILE A 162 10.76 3.28 -7.95
CA ILE A 162 10.58 4.32 -6.93
C ILE A 162 10.50 3.69 -5.54
N LEU A 163 9.84 2.53 -5.39
CA LEU A 163 9.82 1.79 -4.13
C LEU A 163 11.21 1.32 -3.71
N VAL A 164 12.03 0.84 -4.65
CA VAL A 164 13.44 0.49 -4.35
C VAL A 164 14.20 1.71 -3.83
N GLN A 165 14.05 2.86 -4.48
CA GLN A 165 14.71 4.10 -4.04
C GLN A 165 14.22 4.56 -2.64
N LEU A 166 12.92 4.46 -2.38
CA LEU A 166 12.34 4.78 -1.07
C LEU A 166 12.92 3.89 0.03
N LYS A 167 12.92 2.56 -0.20
CA LYS A 167 13.48 1.58 0.74
C LYS A 167 14.96 1.83 1.01
N ASN A 168 15.75 2.09 -0.02
CA ASN A 168 17.19 2.40 0.12
C ASN A 168 17.43 3.66 0.96
N ILE A 169 16.62 4.71 0.82
CA ILE A 169 16.74 5.91 1.65
C ILE A 169 16.43 5.61 3.12
N ILE A 170 15.38 4.83 3.39
CA ILE A 170 15.03 4.41 4.75
C ILE A 170 16.19 3.63 5.39
N GLU A 171 16.75 2.68 4.65
CA GLU A 171 17.87 1.83 5.13
C GLU A 171 19.17 2.63 5.33
N GLN A 172 19.50 3.52 4.40
CA GLN A 172 20.69 4.40 4.54
C GLN A 172 20.60 5.32 5.76
N ARG A 173 19.40 5.82 6.07
CA ARG A 173 19.20 6.71 7.23
C ARG A 173 19.22 5.99 8.56
N SER A 174 18.77 4.75 8.61
CA SER A 174 18.59 3.99 9.85
C SER A 174 19.69 2.97 10.11
N GLY A 175 20.39 2.53 9.08
CA GLY A 175 21.32 1.39 9.17
C GLY A 175 20.65 0.03 9.37
N LYS A 176 19.32 -0.06 9.21
CA LYS A 176 18.51 -1.28 9.40
C LYS A 176 17.69 -1.56 8.14
N LYS A 177 17.14 -2.77 8.04
CA LYS A 177 16.15 -3.09 6.99
C LYS A 177 14.97 -2.12 7.05
N TRP A 178 14.44 -1.75 5.89
CA TRP A 178 13.31 -0.80 5.79
C TRP A 178 12.08 -1.27 6.58
N THR A 179 11.78 -2.57 6.61
CA THR A 179 10.69 -3.14 7.41
C THR A 179 10.90 -2.93 8.90
N ASP A 180 12.10 -3.27 9.41
CA ASP A 180 12.44 -3.14 10.83
C ASP A 180 12.44 -1.65 11.26
N THR A 181 12.89 -0.78 10.36
CA THR A 181 12.88 0.65 10.58
C THR A 181 11.47 1.19 10.71
N ILE A 182 10.56 0.83 9.78
CA ILE A 182 9.15 1.23 9.87
C ILE A 182 8.55 0.72 11.19
N ILE A 183 8.62 -0.58 11.46
CA ILE A 183 8.02 -1.20 12.65
C ILE A 183 8.53 -0.51 13.94
N SER A 184 9.83 -0.23 14.03
CA SER A 184 10.42 0.39 15.22
C SER A 184 10.16 1.88 15.36
N SER A 185 9.75 2.58 14.30
CA SER A 185 9.45 4.03 14.32
C SER A 185 8.03 4.37 14.77
N LEU A 186 7.15 3.36 14.91
CA LEU A 186 5.73 3.60 15.16
C LEU A 186 5.45 3.91 16.64
N ASN A 187 4.59 4.90 16.86
CA ASN A 187 4.08 5.22 18.18
C ASN A 187 2.98 4.24 18.60
N ARG A 188 3.22 3.47 19.65
CA ARG A 188 2.26 2.48 20.17
C ARG A 188 1.06 3.07 20.93
N ASP A 189 1.04 4.38 21.17
CA ASP A 189 -0.11 5.08 21.72
C ASP A 189 -1.21 5.32 20.67
N ASP A 190 -0.85 5.18 19.39
CA ASP A 190 -1.73 5.37 18.25
C ASP A 190 -2.05 4.03 17.57
N SER A 191 -3.32 3.79 17.27
CA SER A 191 -3.76 2.58 16.56
C SER A 191 -3.49 2.63 15.05
N SER A 192 -3.24 3.82 14.49
CA SER A 192 -2.98 4.06 13.07
C SER A 192 -1.86 5.08 12.87
N PRO A 193 -0.62 4.81 13.33
CA PRO A 193 0.46 5.80 13.32
C PRO A 193 1.16 5.93 11.96
N PHE A 194 0.81 5.11 10.97
CA PHE A 194 1.52 4.99 9.71
C PHE A 194 0.56 4.85 8.53
N SER A 195 0.95 5.38 7.37
CA SER A 195 0.31 5.10 6.10
C SER A 195 1.35 4.97 5.00
N GLU A 196 1.32 3.83 4.31
CA GLU A 196 2.14 3.55 3.14
C GLU A 196 1.82 4.49 1.99
N PHE A 197 0.56 4.88 1.85
CA PHE A 197 0.12 5.85 0.84
C PHE A 197 0.74 7.23 1.10
N GLU A 198 0.68 7.69 2.34
CA GLU A 198 1.30 8.95 2.74
C GLU A 198 2.81 8.92 2.54
N LEU A 199 3.48 7.87 2.98
CA LEU A 199 4.92 7.74 2.83
C LEU A 199 5.34 7.79 1.36
N TYR A 200 4.71 6.99 0.51
CA TYR A 200 5.07 6.89 -0.90
C TYR A 200 4.76 8.17 -1.68
N ALA A 201 3.55 8.71 -1.55
CA ALA A 201 3.14 9.90 -2.29
C ALA A 201 3.96 11.15 -1.91
N ASN A 202 4.27 11.33 -0.61
CA ASN A 202 5.13 12.42 -0.17
C ASN A 202 6.57 12.25 -0.67
N PHE A 203 7.08 11.01 -0.73
CA PHE A 203 8.40 10.75 -1.32
C PHE A 203 8.44 11.14 -2.81
N VAL A 204 7.47 10.70 -3.61
CA VAL A 204 7.37 11.04 -5.03
C VAL A 204 7.25 12.56 -5.24
N SER A 205 6.38 13.20 -4.47
CA SER A 205 6.14 14.65 -4.56
C SER A 205 7.37 15.48 -4.20
N SER A 206 8.17 15.02 -3.24
CA SER A 206 9.42 15.69 -2.83
C SER A 206 10.48 15.69 -3.92
N LYS A 207 10.54 14.62 -4.75
CA LYS A 207 11.48 14.52 -5.88
C LYS A 207 11.15 15.48 -7.01
N LYS A 208 9.86 15.65 -7.33
CA LYS A 208 9.42 16.59 -8.39
C LYS A 208 9.81 18.03 -8.06
N LYS A 209 9.88 18.40 -6.78
CA LYS A 209 10.31 19.75 -6.35
C LYS A 209 11.81 19.97 -6.50
N LYS A 210 12.64 18.94 -6.24
CA LYS A 210 14.11 19.03 -6.37
C LYS A 210 14.58 19.17 -7.84
N ASN A 211 13.79 18.63 -8.78
CA ASN A 211 14.13 18.70 -10.22
C ASN A 211 13.63 19.98 -10.91
N LYS A 212 12.96 20.89 -10.18
CA LYS A 212 12.47 22.17 -10.69
C LYS A 212 13.26 23.39 -10.15
N LEU A 213 14.31 23.16 -9.37
CA LEU A 213 15.30 24.15 -8.89
C LEU A 213 16.63 23.94 -9.64
#